data_b8977eb92b743e3d22e271532b22e56a
#
_entry.id   b8977eb92b743e3d22e271532b22e56a
#
_cell.length_a   1.000
_cell.length_b   1.000
_cell.length_c   1.000
_cell.angle_alpha   90.00
_cell.angle_beta   90.00
_cell.angle_gamma   90.00
#
_symmetry.space_group_name_H-M   'P 1'
#
loop_
_entity.id
_entity.type
_entity.pdbx_description
1 polymer ?
#
loop_
_entity_poly.entity_id
_entity_poly.type
_entity_poly.pdbx_seq_one_letter_code
_entity_poly.pdbx_strand_id
1 'polypeptide(L)'
;MKYAQPKIATTSDILFQKVLALFFPDQQSIDRVQLESAFNTFVERREYYVSQVADDGISSLVYFIVLREMMHHWNVVEIQLEQLDFE
;
A
#
# COMPACT_ATOMS: atom_id res chain seq x y z
N MET A 1 -7.32 15.55 -26.94
CA MET A 1 -7.61 14.85 -25.70
C MET A 1 -6.31 14.57 -24.91
N LYS A 2 -6.37 14.78 -23.65
CA LYS A 2 -5.23 14.51 -22.82
C LYS A 2 -5.41 13.27 -22.01
N TYR A 3 -4.41 12.43 -22.02
CA TYR A 3 -4.38 11.26 -21.16
C TYR A 3 -3.74 11.64 -19.85
N ALA A 4 -4.29 11.12 -18.77
CA ALA A 4 -3.67 11.31 -17.47
C ALA A 4 -2.29 10.68 -17.49
N GLN A 5 -1.30 11.42 -17.07
CA GLN A 5 0.06 10.90 -16.96
C GLN A 5 0.14 9.96 -15.76
N PRO A 6 0.91 8.87 -15.88
CA PRO A 6 1.16 8.04 -14.72
C PRO A 6 1.81 8.87 -13.61
N LYS A 7 1.38 8.64 -12.38
CA LYS A 7 1.83 9.44 -11.26
C LYS A 7 2.58 8.58 -10.27
N ILE A 8 3.56 9.20 -9.62
CA ILE A 8 4.25 8.61 -8.50
C ILE A 8 3.87 9.43 -7.27
N ALA A 9 3.32 8.77 -6.26
CA ALA A 9 2.92 9.43 -5.04
C ALA A 9 3.91 9.13 -3.94
N THR A 10 4.01 10.01 -2.96
CA THR A 10 4.80 9.76 -1.77
C THR A 10 3.92 9.93 -0.54
N THR A 11 4.26 9.23 0.52
CA THR A 11 3.53 9.32 1.77
C THR A 11 4.45 9.04 2.93
N SER A 12 4.20 9.70 4.05
CA SER A 12 4.87 9.41 5.31
C SER A 12 3.91 8.79 6.33
N ASP A 13 2.75 8.34 5.87
CA ASP A 13 1.72 7.78 6.73
C ASP A 13 2.22 6.52 7.40
N ILE A 14 1.99 6.42 8.71
CA ILE A 14 2.39 5.25 9.47
C ILE A 14 1.65 4.00 9.00
N LEU A 15 0.43 4.15 8.50
CA LEU A 15 -0.33 3.00 7.99
C LEU A 15 0.31 2.43 6.74
N PHE A 16 0.89 3.30 5.89
CA PHE A 16 1.62 2.80 4.73
C PHE A 16 2.84 2.01 5.16
N GLN A 17 3.54 2.47 6.20
CA GLN A 17 4.68 1.73 6.74
C GLN A 17 4.25 0.36 7.24
N LYS A 18 3.09 0.27 7.87
CA LYS A 18 2.59 -1.01 8.36
C LYS A 18 2.20 -1.95 7.22
N VAL A 19 1.65 -1.40 6.15
CA VAL A 19 1.34 -2.19 4.96
C VAL A 19 2.62 -2.74 4.35
N LEU A 20 3.65 -1.91 4.24
CA LEU A 20 4.94 -2.38 3.73
C LEU A 20 5.51 -3.49 4.60
N ALA A 21 5.45 -3.31 5.91
CA ALA A 21 5.99 -4.33 6.82
C ALA A 21 5.25 -5.66 6.68
N LEU A 22 3.97 -5.60 6.39
CA LEU A 22 3.15 -6.81 6.30
C LEU A 22 3.32 -7.53 4.96
N PHE A 23 3.38 -6.78 3.87
CA PHE A 23 3.39 -7.37 2.53
C PHE A 23 4.72 -7.25 1.80
N PHE A 24 5.51 -6.23 2.11
CA PHE A 24 6.74 -5.92 1.38
C PHE A 24 7.83 -5.48 2.36
N PRO A 25 8.27 -6.36 3.26
CA PRO A 25 9.11 -5.92 4.40
C PRO A 25 10.45 -5.32 4.02
N ASP A 26 10.95 -5.60 2.82
CA ASP A 26 12.25 -5.10 2.42
C ASP A 26 12.17 -3.94 1.45
N GLN A 27 10.98 -3.37 1.25
CA GLN A 27 10.79 -2.32 0.27
C GLN A 27 10.33 -1.04 0.92
N GLN A 28 10.66 0.07 0.28
CA GLN A 28 10.21 1.40 0.69
C GLN A 28 9.29 2.01 -0.35
N SER A 29 8.98 1.27 -1.40
CA SER A 29 8.02 1.69 -2.40
C SER A 29 7.36 0.47 -2.99
N ILE A 30 6.18 0.66 -3.54
CA ILE A 30 5.48 -0.41 -4.25
C ILE A 30 4.90 0.16 -5.53
N ASP A 31 4.92 -0.63 -6.58
CA ASP A 31 4.28 -0.23 -7.81
C ASP A 31 2.90 -0.90 -7.90
N ARG A 32 2.15 -0.50 -8.94
CA ARG A 32 0.77 -0.98 -9.07
C ARG A 32 0.72 -2.49 -9.28
N VAL A 33 1.68 -3.04 -10.01
CA VAL A 33 1.69 -4.49 -10.28
C VAL A 33 1.91 -5.25 -8.97
N GLN A 34 2.86 -4.78 -8.15
CA GLN A 34 3.11 -5.40 -6.86
C GLN A 34 1.90 -5.29 -5.95
N LEU A 35 1.24 -4.14 -5.97
CA LEU A 35 0.07 -3.94 -5.13
C LEU A 35 -1.06 -4.88 -5.53
N GLU A 36 -1.30 -5.04 -6.83
CA GLU A 36 -2.36 -5.93 -7.29
C GLU A 36 -2.06 -7.37 -6.92
N SER A 37 -0.80 -7.78 -7.07
CA SER A 37 -0.42 -9.13 -6.70
C SER A 37 -0.62 -9.38 -5.21
N ALA A 38 -0.20 -8.42 -4.38
CA ALA A 38 -0.38 -8.54 -2.94
C ALA A 38 -1.85 -8.53 -2.55
N PHE A 39 -2.65 -7.73 -3.25
CA PHE A 39 -4.06 -7.67 -2.97
C PHE A 39 -4.74 -9.00 -3.27
N ASN A 40 -4.37 -9.64 -4.38
CA ASN A 40 -4.93 -10.94 -4.71
C ASN A 40 -4.54 -11.98 -3.66
N THR A 41 -3.31 -11.95 -3.20
CA THR A 41 -2.86 -12.85 -2.12
C THR A 41 -3.64 -12.58 -0.84
N PHE A 42 -3.87 -11.30 -0.53
CA PHE A 42 -4.63 -10.93 0.65
C PHE A 42 -6.05 -11.49 0.58
N VAL A 43 -6.70 -11.34 -0.57
CA VAL A 43 -8.07 -11.82 -0.71
C VAL A 43 -8.13 -13.33 -0.54
N GLU A 44 -7.17 -14.06 -1.10
CA GLU A 44 -7.14 -15.51 -1.01
C GLU A 44 -6.84 -15.99 0.41
N ARG A 45 -6.08 -15.21 1.16
CA ARG A 45 -5.64 -15.60 2.49
C ARG A 45 -6.11 -14.62 3.56
N ARG A 46 -7.30 -14.10 3.38
CA ARG A 46 -7.81 -13.03 4.24
C ARG A 46 -7.75 -13.40 5.71
N GLU A 47 -8.15 -14.62 6.05
CA GLU A 47 -8.18 -15.02 7.45
C GLU A 47 -6.78 -15.08 8.04
N TYR A 48 -5.81 -15.51 7.24
CA TYR A 48 -4.44 -15.53 7.69
C TYR A 48 -3.96 -14.13 8.05
N TYR A 49 -4.17 -13.17 7.13
CA TYR A 49 -3.67 -11.82 7.36
C TYR A 49 -4.41 -11.13 8.50
N VAL A 50 -5.71 -11.35 8.62
CA VAL A 50 -6.46 -10.78 9.72
C VAL A 50 -5.93 -11.33 11.05
N SER A 51 -5.56 -12.60 11.09
CA SER A 51 -5.04 -13.19 12.32
C SER A 51 -3.62 -12.73 12.65
N GLN A 52 -2.88 -12.21 11.67
CA GLN A 52 -1.51 -11.77 11.88
C GLN A 52 -1.42 -10.37 12.47
N VAL A 53 -2.49 -9.60 12.42
CA VAL A 53 -2.46 -8.23 12.91
C VAL A 53 -3.18 -8.16 14.24
N ALA A 54 -2.69 -7.27 15.11
CA ALA A 54 -3.39 -6.97 16.35
C ALA A 54 -4.64 -6.16 16.04
N ASP A 55 -5.43 -5.88 17.08
CA ASP A 55 -6.67 -5.16 16.90
C ASP A 55 -6.47 -3.84 16.14
N ASP A 56 -5.38 -3.15 16.42
CA ASP A 56 -5.10 -1.88 15.76
C ASP A 56 -4.56 -2.08 14.35
N GLY A 57 -4.18 -3.30 13.99
CA GLY A 57 -3.68 -3.60 12.66
C GLY A 57 -4.76 -3.69 11.61
N ILE A 58 -6.02 -3.81 12.03
CA ILE A 58 -7.12 -3.83 11.07
C ILE A 58 -7.13 -2.54 10.23
N SER A 59 -6.75 -1.42 10.84
CA SER A 59 -6.66 -0.16 10.11
C SER A 59 -5.67 -0.25 8.95
N SER A 60 -4.58 -1.00 9.12
CA SER A 60 -3.61 -1.19 8.06
C SER A 60 -4.21 -1.94 6.88
N LEU A 61 -5.04 -2.94 7.16
CA LEU A 61 -5.67 -3.71 6.08
C LEU A 61 -6.71 -2.87 5.35
N VAL A 62 -7.48 -2.06 6.08
CA VAL A 62 -8.41 -1.15 5.44
C VAL A 62 -7.66 -0.13 4.60
N TYR A 63 -6.56 0.39 5.11
CA TYR A 63 -5.72 1.33 4.37
C TYR A 63 -5.23 0.69 3.08
N PHE A 64 -4.85 -0.57 3.13
CA PHE A 64 -4.38 -1.29 1.96
C PHE A 64 -5.46 -1.34 0.86
N ILE A 65 -6.69 -1.61 1.25
CA ILE A 65 -7.81 -1.66 0.31
C ILE A 65 -8.06 -0.27 -0.29
N VAL A 66 -8.05 0.76 0.55
CA VAL A 66 -8.25 2.13 0.09
C VAL A 66 -7.11 2.56 -0.85
N LEU A 67 -5.90 2.16 -0.52
CA LEU A 67 -4.73 2.47 -1.33
C LEU A 67 -4.87 1.92 -2.74
N ARG A 68 -5.35 0.69 -2.85
CA ARG A 68 -5.56 0.07 -4.15
C ARG A 68 -6.58 0.87 -4.97
N GLU A 69 -7.69 1.26 -4.34
CA GLU A 69 -8.71 2.04 -5.04
C GLU A 69 -8.17 3.38 -5.47
N MET A 70 -7.38 4.02 -4.63
CA MET A 70 -6.79 5.32 -4.94
C MET A 70 -5.86 5.22 -6.13
N MET A 71 -5.04 4.18 -6.19
CA MET A 71 -4.11 4.03 -7.29
C MET A 71 -4.85 3.84 -8.62
N HIS A 72 -5.98 3.12 -8.58
CA HIS A 72 -6.77 2.94 -9.78
C HIS A 72 -7.45 4.24 -10.22
N HIS A 73 -8.06 4.95 -9.27
CA HIS A 73 -8.81 6.16 -9.59
C HIS A 73 -7.94 7.29 -10.09
N TRP A 74 -6.74 7.42 -9.53
CA TRP A 74 -5.90 8.57 -9.79
C TRP A 74 -4.71 8.27 -10.67
N ASN A 75 -4.70 7.08 -11.27
CA ASN A 75 -3.63 6.63 -12.16
C ASN A 75 -2.26 6.75 -11.51
N VAL A 76 -2.19 6.39 -10.23
CA VAL A 76 -0.93 6.32 -9.50
C VAL A 76 -0.33 4.95 -9.77
N VAL A 77 0.90 4.93 -10.24
CA VAL A 77 1.54 3.67 -10.61
C VAL A 77 2.60 3.22 -9.61
N GLU A 78 2.97 4.11 -8.71
CA GLU A 78 3.96 3.78 -7.69
C GLU A 78 3.73 4.66 -6.47
N ILE A 79 3.89 4.09 -5.28
CA ILE A 79 3.83 4.86 -4.03
C ILE A 79 5.12 4.61 -3.29
N GLN A 80 5.78 5.70 -2.89
CA GLN A 80 7.05 5.66 -2.19
C GLN A 80 6.87 6.17 -0.77
N LEU A 81 7.54 5.52 0.16
CA LEU A 81 7.57 5.99 1.53
C LEU A 81 8.50 7.18 1.61
N GLU A 82 7.96 8.28 2.08
CA GLU A 82 8.74 9.48 2.27
C GLU A 82 9.49 9.38 3.59
N GLN A 83 10.80 9.49 3.53
CA GLN A 83 11.60 9.46 4.73
C GLN A 83 11.85 10.86 5.21
N LEU A 84 11.54 11.09 6.47
CA LEU A 84 11.78 12.38 7.08
C LEU A 84 13.14 12.32 7.77
N ASP A 85 14.03 13.20 7.35
CA ASP A 85 15.35 13.31 7.96
C ASP A 85 15.27 14.26 9.12
N PHE A 86 15.48 13.74 10.32
CA PHE A 86 15.56 14.57 11.50
C PHE A 86 17.02 14.63 11.92
N GLU A 87 17.56 15.79 11.84
CA GLU A 87 18.94 15.99 12.23
C GLU A 87 19.04 16.39 13.68
#